data_06a7421c1d8104c3d114d6babb14b003
#
_entry.id   06a7421c1d8104c3d114d6babb14b003
#
_cell.length_a   1.000
_cell.length_b   1.000
_cell.length_c   1.000
_cell.angle_alpha   90.00
_cell.angle_beta   90.00
_cell.angle_gamma   90.00
#
_symmetry.space_group_name_H-M   'P 1'
#
loop_
_entity.id
_entity.type
_entity.pdbx_description
1 polymer ?
#
loop_
_entity_poly.entity_id
_entity_poly.type
_entity_poly.pdbx_seq_one_letter_code
_entity_poly.pdbx_strand_id
1 'polypeptide(L)'
;MVRTICNVRNHRNNRDIMAAAIDASALTDRVSSLVEAARRAGADASDAVAIRSRSTSVSVRLGKVEGTDASEADDISLRVFLGKRVASVSAPASADPVSLAERAVAMARVSPEDPYQGLADPARLASRVADLDLVDDTEVPAAELRDAALEAEEAALAVKGVTNSSGSGASSGFGGLVLATSHGFLGHYVTSRHSRSVSVVAGEGTAMERDYDYSSRLHYADLASPREIGTMAGERVVRRLGARKAKTGRVSVVLDPRVARGMAGHIAGAINGASVARKTSFLRDRMGKQIAAPGITVTDDPQRRRGQSSRPFDGEGVAGERLTVIERGTLSHWLLSSSAARELGLETNGRGVRGASSVSPSSTNFAIEPGEASPESLIRGLKTGFYVTELFGHGVNMVTGEYSRGASGFWIEDGELAYPVSEVTIASNLSYMLMNMTAASDLDRDFGTAAPTLLIEGMTLAGS
;
A
#
# COMPACT_ATOMS: atom_id res chain seq x y z
N MET A 1 -17.58 -30.78 9.07
CA MET A 1 -16.20 -31.31 8.93
C MET A 1 -15.35 -30.17 8.42
N VAL A 2 -14.59 -29.53 9.27
CA VAL A 2 -13.71 -28.38 8.91
C VAL A 2 -12.58 -28.91 8.04
N ARG A 3 -12.47 -28.46 6.79
CA ARG A 3 -11.31 -28.77 5.95
C ARG A 3 -10.17 -27.83 6.38
N THR A 4 -9.27 -28.34 7.22
CA THR A 4 -8.01 -27.66 7.50
C THR A 4 -7.15 -27.69 6.26
N ILE A 5 -6.94 -26.53 5.65
CA ILE A 5 -6.01 -26.37 4.52
C ILE A 5 -4.63 -26.12 5.12
N CYS A 6 -4.09 -27.16 5.74
CA CYS A 6 -2.71 -27.19 6.19
C CYS A 6 -1.93 -28.07 5.23
N ASN A 7 -1.26 -27.49 4.24
CA ASN A 7 -0.41 -28.25 3.35
C ASN A 7 1.05 -27.90 3.61
N VAL A 8 1.64 -28.63 4.56
CA VAL A 8 3.08 -28.58 4.82
C VAL A 8 3.67 -29.94 4.48
N ARG A 9 4.26 -30.05 3.31
CA ARG A 9 5.33 -31.05 3.10
C ARG A 9 6.46 -30.42 2.31
N ASN A 10 7.64 -30.39 2.98
CA ASN A 10 8.99 -30.19 2.50
C ASN A 10 9.45 -28.76 2.17
N HIS A 11 9.67 -27.94 3.19
CA HIS A 11 10.92 -27.24 3.46
C HIS A 11 10.93 -26.95 4.96
N ARG A 12 11.33 -27.98 5.74
CA ARG A 12 11.54 -27.84 7.18
C ARG A 12 12.79 -27.00 7.39
N ASN A 13 12.66 -25.79 7.85
CA ASN A 13 13.45 -25.12 8.89
C ASN A 13 12.98 -23.67 9.16
N ASN A 14 12.64 -22.84 8.15
CA ASN A 14 12.37 -21.42 8.36
C ASN A 14 10.88 -21.12 8.69
N ARG A 15 9.94 -21.87 8.12
CA ARG A 15 8.50 -21.68 8.40
C ARG A 15 8.10 -22.07 9.82
N ASP A 16 8.76 -23.07 10.40
CA ASP A 16 8.42 -23.55 11.74
C ASP A 16 8.86 -22.54 12.82
N ILE A 17 9.92 -21.78 12.60
CA ILE A 17 10.43 -20.78 13.55
C ILE A 17 9.49 -19.57 13.61
N MET A 18 9.06 -19.03 12.48
CA MET A 18 8.16 -17.86 12.43
C MET A 18 6.70 -18.23 12.72
N ALA A 19 6.26 -19.42 12.31
CA ALA A 19 4.96 -19.94 12.76
C ALA A 19 4.93 -20.14 14.28
N ALA A 20 6.06 -20.53 14.87
CA ALA A 20 6.24 -20.58 16.33
C ALA A 20 6.27 -19.18 16.96
N ALA A 21 6.87 -18.19 16.27
CA ALA A 21 6.96 -16.81 16.77
C ALA A 21 5.58 -16.12 16.89
N ILE A 22 4.61 -16.44 16.01
CA ILE A 22 3.23 -15.95 16.11
C ILE A 22 2.32 -16.95 16.85
N ASP A 23 2.82 -18.16 17.19
CA ASP A 23 2.01 -19.25 17.73
C ASP A 23 0.73 -19.50 16.92
N ALA A 24 0.91 -19.80 15.64
CA ALA A 24 -0.18 -19.97 14.69
C ALA A 24 -1.20 -21.04 15.13
N SER A 25 -0.75 -22.05 15.93
CA SER A 25 -1.64 -23.07 16.50
C SER A 25 -2.60 -22.46 17.51
N ALA A 26 -2.10 -21.73 18.51
CA ALA A 26 -2.92 -21.09 19.52
C ALA A 26 -3.89 -20.07 18.92
N LEU A 27 -3.45 -19.28 17.93
CA LEU A 27 -4.32 -18.35 17.22
C LEU A 27 -5.39 -19.08 16.39
N THR A 28 -5.06 -20.22 15.78
CA THR A 28 -6.01 -21.08 15.06
C THR A 28 -7.10 -21.61 15.98
N ASP A 29 -6.74 -22.13 17.15
CA ASP A 29 -7.69 -22.58 18.16
C ASP A 29 -8.58 -21.42 18.63
N ARG A 30 -7.98 -20.24 18.75
CA ARG A 30 -8.69 -19.03 19.18
C ARG A 30 -9.77 -18.59 18.20
N VAL A 31 -9.42 -18.44 16.91
CA VAL A 31 -10.42 -18.04 15.88
C VAL A 31 -11.48 -19.11 15.68
N SER A 32 -11.11 -20.40 15.78
CA SER A 32 -12.05 -21.50 15.70
C SER A 32 -13.05 -21.49 16.86
N SER A 33 -12.58 -21.23 18.08
CA SER A 33 -13.42 -21.07 19.26
C SER A 33 -14.40 -19.89 19.13
N LEU A 34 -13.96 -18.77 18.55
CA LEU A 34 -14.82 -17.60 18.28
C LEU A 34 -15.94 -17.92 17.29
N VAL A 35 -15.62 -18.58 16.17
CA VAL A 35 -16.61 -19.00 15.16
C VAL A 35 -17.63 -19.97 15.77
N GLU A 36 -17.18 -20.91 16.58
CA GLU A 36 -18.08 -21.86 17.26
C GLU A 36 -18.94 -21.18 18.35
N ALA A 37 -18.37 -20.24 19.11
CA ALA A 37 -19.12 -19.45 20.09
C ALA A 37 -20.19 -18.60 19.42
N ALA A 38 -19.88 -17.97 18.26
CA ALA A 38 -20.85 -17.21 17.49
C ALA A 38 -22.02 -18.07 17.00
N ARG A 39 -21.74 -19.29 16.54
CA ARG A 39 -22.77 -20.26 16.15
C ARG A 39 -23.67 -20.62 17.33
N ARG A 40 -23.10 -20.88 18.52
CA ARG A 40 -23.88 -21.18 19.75
C ARG A 40 -24.71 -19.99 20.22
N ALA A 41 -24.21 -18.77 20.05
CA ALA A 41 -24.94 -17.53 20.36
C ALA A 41 -26.08 -17.22 19.38
N GLY A 42 -26.20 -18.00 18.29
CA GLY A 42 -27.29 -17.91 17.31
C GLY A 42 -26.95 -17.09 16.07
N ALA A 43 -25.67 -16.93 15.72
CA ALA A 43 -25.29 -16.35 14.42
C ALA A 43 -25.56 -17.35 13.27
N ASP A 44 -26.15 -16.87 12.17
CA ASP A 44 -26.37 -17.67 10.95
C ASP A 44 -25.04 -17.98 10.23
N ALA A 45 -24.12 -17.01 10.26
CA ALA A 45 -22.78 -17.13 9.74
C ALA A 45 -21.81 -16.23 10.52
N SER A 46 -20.53 -16.56 10.49
CA SER A 46 -19.50 -15.76 11.14
C SER A 46 -18.12 -15.99 10.53
N ASP A 47 -17.25 -15.03 10.71
CA ASP A 47 -15.82 -15.16 10.50
C ASP A 47 -15.03 -14.51 11.64
N ALA A 48 -13.87 -15.05 11.94
CA ALA A 48 -12.98 -14.56 12.97
C ALA A 48 -11.55 -14.41 12.41
N VAL A 49 -10.90 -13.33 12.80
CA VAL A 49 -9.48 -13.08 12.47
C VAL A 49 -8.71 -12.86 13.75
N ALA A 50 -7.56 -13.49 13.86
CA ALA A 50 -6.53 -13.16 14.84
C ALA A 50 -5.34 -12.54 14.10
N ILE A 51 -4.80 -11.46 14.64
CA ILE A 51 -3.61 -10.78 14.14
C ILE A 51 -2.62 -10.71 15.29
N ARG A 52 -1.41 -11.16 15.05
CA ARG A 52 -0.28 -10.96 15.96
C ARG A 52 0.85 -10.31 15.20
N SER A 53 1.44 -9.28 15.79
CA SER A 53 2.62 -8.62 15.23
C SER A 53 3.61 -8.26 16.31
N ARG A 54 4.89 -8.23 15.93
CA ARG A 54 5.99 -7.76 16.75
C ARG A 54 6.92 -6.94 15.89
N SER A 55 7.37 -5.80 16.41
CA SER A 55 8.37 -4.98 15.72
C SER A 55 9.30 -4.29 16.70
N THR A 56 10.53 -4.07 16.26
CA THR A 56 11.50 -3.22 16.95
C THR A 56 11.92 -2.10 16.02
N SER A 57 11.98 -0.89 16.51
CA SER A 57 12.44 0.27 15.77
C SER A 57 13.42 1.10 16.59
N VAL A 58 14.37 1.73 15.92
CA VAL A 58 15.32 2.67 16.50
C VAL A 58 15.28 3.94 15.70
N SER A 59 15.18 5.07 16.37
CA SER A 59 15.28 6.41 15.78
C SER A 59 16.53 7.14 16.33
N VAL A 60 17.20 7.83 15.41
CA VAL A 60 18.39 8.62 15.75
C VAL A 60 18.28 10.02 15.16
N ARG A 61 18.93 10.97 15.79
CA ARG A 61 19.06 12.33 15.29
C ARG A 61 20.35 12.98 15.76
N LEU A 62 21.08 13.58 14.83
CA LEU A 62 22.35 14.26 15.07
C LEU A 62 23.33 13.37 15.87
N GLY A 63 23.47 12.12 15.44
CA GLY A 63 24.38 11.12 16.00
C GLY A 63 23.95 10.57 17.37
N LYS A 64 22.70 10.83 17.81
CA LYS A 64 22.19 10.35 19.09
C LYS A 64 20.91 9.55 18.91
N VAL A 65 20.78 8.47 19.67
CA VAL A 65 19.52 7.72 19.75
C VAL A 65 18.46 8.58 20.43
N GLU A 66 17.33 8.81 19.76
CA GLU A 66 16.17 9.50 20.33
C GLU A 66 15.16 8.51 20.93
N GLY A 67 15.05 7.31 20.34
CA GLY A 67 14.13 6.30 20.84
C GLY A 67 14.49 4.90 20.38
N THR A 68 14.10 3.93 21.19
CA THR A 68 14.06 2.51 20.85
C THR A 68 12.71 1.98 21.29
N ASP A 69 11.89 1.57 20.33
CA ASP A 69 10.53 1.09 20.60
C ASP A 69 10.42 -0.38 20.25
N ALA A 70 9.79 -1.14 21.15
CA ALA A 70 9.33 -2.49 20.87
C ALA A 70 7.80 -2.51 20.95
N SER A 71 7.15 -2.95 19.91
CA SER A 71 5.70 -3.03 19.82
C SER A 71 5.25 -4.47 19.62
N GLU A 72 4.26 -4.90 20.39
CA GLU A 72 3.56 -6.17 20.22
C GLU A 72 2.07 -5.89 20.15
N ALA A 73 1.38 -6.49 19.19
CA ALA A 73 -0.07 -6.50 19.09
C ALA A 73 -0.57 -7.93 18.98
N ASP A 74 -1.66 -8.23 19.70
CA ASP A 74 -2.31 -9.53 19.73
C ASP A 74 -3.82 -9.31 19.81
N ASP A 75 -4.45 -9.15 18.65
CA ASP A 75 -5.84 -8.75 18.53
C ASP A 75 -6.67 -9.82 17.82
N ILE A 76 -7.93 -9.91 18.23
CA ILE A 76 -8.96 -10.72 17.58
C ILE A 76 -10.12 -9.85 17.12
N SER A 77 -10.74 -10.26 16.03
CA SER A 77 -11.97 -9.64 15.54
C SER A 77 -12.94 -10.72 15.09
N LEU A 78 -14.18 -10.59 15.52
CA LEU A 78 -15.28 -11.46 15.15
C LEU A 78 -16.33 -10.66 14.40
N ARG A 79 -16.75 -11.17 13.24
CA ARG A 79 -17.88 -10.63 12.47
C ARG A 79 -18.98 -11.70 12.44
N VAL A 80 -20.20 -11.30 12.75
CA VAL A 80 -21.38 -12.18 12.77
C VAL A 80 -22.46 -11.66 11.84
N PHE A 81 -23.21 -12.60 11.27
CA PHE A 81 -24.32 -12.32 10.37
C PHE A 81 -25.61 -12.93 10.93
N LEU A 82 -26.70 -12.17 10.90
CA LEU A 82 -28.07 -12.59 11.18
C LEU A 82 -28.93 -12.20 9.97
N GLY A 83 -29.18 -13.13 9.08
CA GLY A 83 -29.74 -12.84 7.75
C GLY A 83 -28.87 -11.84 7.00
N LYS A 84 -29.37 -10.62 6.78
CA LYS A 84 -28.67 -9.51 6.12
C LYS A 84 -28.13 -8.47 7.09
N ARG A 85 -28.18 -8.74 8.37
CA ARG A 85 -27.61 -7.86 9.42
C ARG A 85 -26.22 -8.33 9.78
N VAL A 86 -25.34 -7.40 10.01
CA VAL A 86 -23.94 -7.69 10.35
C VAL A 86 -23.47 -6.84 11.52
N ALA A 87 -22.67 -7.42 12.39
CA ALA A 87 -21.92 -6.69 13.40
C ALA A 87 -20.49 -7.25 13.51
N SER A 88 -19.57 -6.38 13.87
CA SER A 88 -18.17 -6.74 14.14
C SER A 88 -17.78 -6.26 15.53
N VAL A 89 -17.00 -7.08 16.23
CA VAL A 89 -16.38 -6.72 17.50
C VAL A 89 -14.88 -7.05 17.43
N SER A 90 -14.06 -6.20 18.05
CA SER A 90 -12.62 -6.45 18.21
C SER A 90 -12.26 -6.39 19.68
N ALA A 91 -11.25 -7.15 20.07
CA ALA A 91 -10.75 -7.23 21.43
C ALA A 91 -9.30 -7.77 21.43
N PRO A 92 -8.53 -7.60 22.51
CA PRO A 92 -7.30 -8.34 22.72
C PRO A 92 -7.53 -9.86 22.63
N ALA A 93 -6.52 -10.61 22.18
CA ALA A 93 -6.64 -12.06 22.02
C ALA A 93 -6.97 -12.82 23.30
N SER A 94 -6.76 -12.23 24.48
CA SER A 94 -7.13 -12.80 25.80
C SER A 94 -8.63 -12.75 26.13
N ALA A 95 -9.44 -12.00 25.36
CA ALA A 95 -10.86 -11.80 25.67
C ALA A 95 -11.66 -13.10 25.59
N ASP A 96 -12.69 -13.26 26.43
CA ASP A 96 -13.53 -14.47 26.44
C ASP A 96 -14.34 -14.61 25.13
N PRO A 97 -14.21 -15.74 24.41
CA PRO A 97 -14.90 -15.97 23.14
C PRO A 97 -16.42 -15.95 23.25
N VAL A 98 -16.98 -16.45 24.37
CA VAL A 98 -18.44 -16.54 24.55
C VAL A 98 -19.02 -15.15 24.71
N SER A 99 -18.46 -14.34 25.61
CA SER A 99 -18.89 -12.96 25.83
C SER A 99 -18.76 -12.09 24.57
N LEU A 100 -17.68 -12.28 23.78
CA LEU A 100 -17.52 -11.57 22.50
C LEU A 100 -18.59 -11.98 21.49
N ALA A 101 -18.88 -13.27 21.38
CA ALA A 101 -19.90 -13.78 20.46
C ALA A 101 -21.30 -13.30 20.83
N GLU A 102 -21.68 -13.36 22.11
CA GLU A 102 -22.97 -12.85 22.60
C GLU A 102 -23.13 -11.37 22.32
N ARG A 103 -22.08 -10.55 22.58
CA ARG A 103 -22.06 -9.14 22.28
C ARG A 103 -22.22 -8.86 20.79
N ALA A 104 -21.49 -9.57 19.93
CA ALA A 104 -21.56 -9.41 18.48
C ALA A 104 -22.96 -9.75 17.94
N VAL A 105 -23.56 -10.86 18.41
CA VAL A 105 -24.92 -11.27 18.04
C VAL A 105 -25.97 -10.26 18.53
N ALA A 106 -25.84 -9.77 19.76
CA ALA A 106 -26.74 -8.73 20.26
C ALA A 106 -26.66 -7.43 19.41
N MET A 107 -25.47 -7.02 19.02
CA MET A 107 -25.27 -5.88 18.13
C MET A 107 -25.88 -6.14 16.73
N ALA A 108 -25.69 -7.33 16.17
CA ALA A 108 -26.24 -7.67 14.86
C ALA A 108 -27.77 -7.64 14.83
N ARG A 109 -28.44 -8.03 15.93
CA ARG A 109 -29.92 -8.01 16.05
C ARG A 109 -30.50 -6.62 15.86
N VAL A 110 -29.78 -5.58 16.27
CA VAL A 110 -30.23 -4.19 16.19
C VAL A 110 -29.61 -3.40 15.02
N SER A 111 -28.69 -4.02 14.27
CA SER A 111 -28.09 -3.42 13.10
C SER A 111 -29.10 -3.31 11.94
N PRO A 112 -29.01 -2.30 11.08
CA PRO A 112 -29.80 -2.24 9.86
C PRO A 112 -29.46 -3.40 8.93
N GLU A 113 -30.42 -3.77 8.09
CA GLU A 113 -30.18 -4.76 7.03
C GLU A 113 -29.40 -4.13 5.87
N ASP A 114 -28.42 -4.88 5.39
CA ASP A 114 -27.68 -4.59 4.16
C ASP A 114 -27.75 -5.84 3.25
N PRO A 115 -28.48 -5.79 2.13
CA PRO A 115 -28.72 -6.95 1.28
C PRO A 115 -27.44 -7.56 0.70
N TYR A 116 -26.34 -6.81 0.70
CA TYR A 116 -25.06 -7.22 0.11
C TYR A 116 -24.12 -7.89 1.12
N GLN A 117 -24.43 -7.86 2.43
CA GLN A 117 -23.60 -8.48 3.45
C GLN A 117 -23.70 -10.01 3.46
N GLY A 118 -22.63 -10.64 3.87
CA GLY A 118 -22.48 -12.10 4.00
C GLY A 118 -21.05 -12.56 3.77
N LEU A 119 -20.75 -13.80 4.12
CA LEU A 119 -19.46 -14.43 3.84
C LEU A 119 -19.23 -14.58 2.32
N ALA A 120 -17.97 -14.78 1.94
CA ALA A 120 -17.62 -15.14 0.58
C ALA A 120 -18.24 -16.50 0.18
N ASP A 121 -18.49 -16.66 -1.11
CA ASP A 121 -18.94 -17.95 -1.67
C ASP A 121 -17.91 -19.03 -1.37
N PRO A 122 -18.29 -20.19 -0.79
CA PRO A 122 -17.39 -21.30 -0.54
C PRO A 122 -16.59 -21.77 -1.77
N ALA A 123 -17.17 -21.65 -2.97
CA ALA A 123 -16.51 -22.00 -4.22
C ALA A 123 -15.33 -21.09 -4.59
N ARG A 124 -15.28 -19.88 -3.99
CA ARG A 124 -14.22 -18.87 -4.21
C ARG A 124 -13.13 -18.90 -3.15
N LEU A 125 -13.32 -19.63 -2.08
CA LEU A 125 -12.33 -19.73 -0.99
C LEU A 125 -11.04 -20.39 -1.50
N ALA A 126 -9.91 -19.92 -1.02
CA ALA A 126 -8.61 -20.47 -1.36
C ALA A 126 -8.54 -21.95 -0.95
N SER A 127 -8.27 -22.83 -1.90
CA SER A 127 -8.10 -24.27 -1.67
C SER A 127 -6.72 -24.63 -1.14
N ARG A 128 -5.76 -23.72 -1.26
CA ARG A 128 -4.38 -23.82 -0.75
C ARG A 128 -3.82 -22.44 -0.41
N VAL A 129 -2.92 -22.41 0.55
CA VAL A 129 -2.11 -21.22 0.85
C VAL A 129 -0.85 -21.26 -0.04
N ALA A 130 -0.73 -20.32 -0.97
CA ALA A 130 0.44 -20.24 -1.85
C ALA A 130 1.69 -19.82 -1.05
N ASP A 131 2.84 -20.34 -1.44
CA ASP A 131 4.13 -19.92 -0.93
C ASP A 131 4.64 -18.72 -1.75
N LEU A 132 4.51 -17.56 -1.17
CA LEU A 132 4.89 -16.30 -1.82
C LEU A 132 6.22 -15.74 -1.29
N ASP A 133 6.94 -16.49 -0.43
CA ASP A 133 8.22 -16.07 0.17
C ASP A 133 8.11 -14.71 0.89
N LEU A 134 7.10 -14.62 1.77
CA LEU A 134 6.76 -13.36 2.47
C LEU A 134 7.49 -13.20 3.80
N VAL A 135 8.27 -14.17 4.22
CA VAL A 135 8.90 -14.22 5.54
C VAL A 135 10.40 -14.34 5.40
N ASP A 136 11.09 -13.45 6.08
CA ASP A 136 12.52 -13.54 6.38
C ASP A 136 12.67 -13.93 7.86
N ASP A 137 13.49 -14.93 8.13
CA ASP A 137 13.80 -15.40 9.48
C ASP A 137 14.99 -14.67 10.13
N THR A 138 15.51 -13.64 9.48
CA THR A 138 16.61 -12.84 10.00
C THR A 138 16.18 -12.10 11.26
N GLU A 139 16.77 -12.45 12.40
CA GLU A 139 16.66 -11.68 13.63
C GLU A 139 17.60 -10.49 13.58
N VAL A 140 17.06 -9.29 13.64
CA VAL A 140 17.83 -8.04 13.60
C VAL A 140 17.83 -7.42 15.00
N PRO A 141 18.95 -7.46 15.74
CA PRO A 141 19.07 -6.86 17.06
C PRO A 141 18.90 -5.33 17.01
N ALA A 142 18.36 -4.74 18.09
CA ALA A 142 18.21 -3.28 18.18
C ALA A 142 19.55 -2.51 18.01
N ALA A 143 20.68 -3.12 18.38
CA ALA A 143 21.99 -2.56 18.14
C ALA A 143 22.32 -2.42 16.65
N GLU A 144 21.97 -3.42 15.84
CA GLU A 144 22.17 -3.37 14.38
C GLU A 144 21.24 -2.34 13.72
N LEU A 145 19.99 -2.24 14.18
CA LEU A 145 19.06 -1.20 13.72
C LEU A 145 19.59 0.19 14.04
N ARG A 146 20.14 0.38 15.26
CA ARG A 146 20.78 1.62 15.68
C ARG A 146 21.94 1.98 14.76
N ASP A 147 22.83 1.03 14.53
CA ASP A 147 24.05 1.26 13.75
C ASP A 147 23.70 1.58 12.29
N ALA A 148 22.71 0.92 11.71
CA ALA A 148 22.18 1.24 10.38
C ALA A 148 21.56 2.64 10.30
N ALA A 149 20.81 3.06 11.33
CA ALA A 149 20.21 4.39 11.37
C ALA A 149 21.28 5.48 11.51
N LEU A 150 22.31 5.27 12.37
CA LEU A 150 23.44 6.19 12.52
C LEU A 150 24.25 6.31 11.23
N GLU A 151 24.56 5.19 10.55
CA GLU A 151 25.30 5.21 9.30
C GLU A 151 24.55 5.95 8.19
N ALA A 152 23.22 5.77 8.08
CA ALA A 152 22.41 6.49 7.10
C ALA A 152 22.41 8.01 7.37
N GLU A 153 22.30 8.42 8.62
CA GLU A 153 22.36 9.83 9.01
C GLU A 153 23.74 10.43 8.75
N GLU A 154 24.80 9.75 9.15
CA GLU A 154 26.18 10.18 8.92
C GLU A 154 26.47 10.37 7.42
N ALA A 155 26.07 9.40 6.60
CA ALA A 155 26.26 9.49 5.15
C ALA A 155 25.50 10.66 4.55
N ALA A 156 24.29 10.95 5.02
CA ALA A 156 23.50 12.09 4.56
C ALA A 156 24.10 13.44 4.98
N LEU A 157 24.55 13.55 6.23
CA LEU A 157 25.20 14.76 6.76
C LEU A 157 26.58 15.02 6.13
N ALA A 158 27.25 13.99 5.63
CA ALA A 158 28.54 14.12 4.92
C ALA A 158 28.38 14.76 3.52
N VAL A 159 27.18 14.82 2.95
CA VAL A 159 26.94 15.46 1.65
C VAL A 159 27.06 16.98 1.81
N LYS A 160 27.99 17.57 1.07
CA LYS A 160 28.25 19.03 1.12
C LYS A 160 26.99 19.82 0.78
N GLY A 161 26.55 20.67 1.69
CA GLY A 161 25.34 21.52 1.56
C GLY A 161 24.18 21.05 2.44
N VAL A 162 24.23 19.84 2.98
CA VAL A 162 23.32 19.42 4.05
C VAL A 162 23.70 20.13 5.34
N THR A 163 22.72 20.74 5.99
CA THR A 163 22.94 21.59 7.19
C THR A 163 22.35 20.98 8.46
N ASN A 164 21.38 20.05 8.34
CA ASN A 164 20.71 19.46 9.50
C ASN A 164 20.09 18.09 9.15
N SER A 165 19.78 17.30 10.18
CA SER A 165 19.00 16.08 10.10
C SER A 165 17.63 16.27 10.75
N SER A 166 16.58 15.79 10.07
CA SER A 166 15.25 15.63 10.66
C SER A 166 15.10 14.28 11.37
N GLY A 167 16.09 13.42 11.26
CA GLY A 167 16.18 12.10 11.87
C GLY A 167 16.35 10.98 10.86
N SER A 168 16.89 9.88 11.37
CA SER A 168 17.02 8.61 10.67
C SER A 168 16.42 7.48 11.51
N GLY A 169 15.96 6.42 10.87
CA GLY A 169 15.39 5.29 11.58
C GLY A 169 15.57 3.98 10.85
N ALA A 170 15.60 2.90 11.63
CA ALA A 170 15.57 1.55 11.12
C ALA A 170 14.59 0.70 11.93
N SER A 171 13.92 -0.24 11.29
CA SER A 171 12.97 -1.13 11.95
C SER A 171 12.99 -2.52 11.34
N SER A 172 12.65 -3.50 12.18
CA SER A 172 12.47 -4.90 11.81
C SER A 172 11.26 -5.47 12.55
N GLY A 173 10.45 -6.27 11.88
CA GLY A 173 9.31 -6.90 12.50
C GLY A 173 8.62 -7.90 11.60
N PHE A 174 7.62 -8.55 12.16
CA PHE A 174 6.75 -9.46 11.43
C PHE A 174 5.31 -9.32 11.91
N GLY A 175 4.38 -9.76 11.06
CA GLY A 175 2.96 -9.85 11.39
C GLY A 175 2.37 -11.12 10.82
N GLY A 176 1.47 -11.73 11.57
CA GLY A 176 0.73 -12.91 11.15
C GLY A 176 -0.76 -12.69 11.25
N LEU A 177 -1.50 -13.34 10.35
CA LEU A 177 -2.94 -13.34 10.29
C LEU A 177 -3.45 -14.77 10.24
N VAL A 178 -4.44 -15.10 11.09
CA VAL A 178 -5.21 -16.33 11.02
C VAL A 178 -6.67 -15.97 10.78
N LEU A 179 -7.29 -16.57 9.78
CA LEU A 179 -8.70 -16.36 9.42
C LEU A 179 -9.45 -17.69 9.49
N ALA A 180 -10.58 -17.71 10.22
CA ALA A 180 -11.54 -18.79 10.18
C ALA A 180 -12.92 -18.29 9.77
N THR A 181 -13.68 -19.09 9.02
CA THR A 181 -15.07 -18.79 8.65
C THR A 181 -16.00 -19.95 9.00
N SER A 182 -17.27 -19.68 9.29
CA SER A 182 -18.27 -20.72 9.51
C SER A 182 -18.58 -21.56 8.25
N HIS A 183 -18.11 -21.12 7.06
CA HIS A 183 -18.16 -21.89 5.81
C HIS A 183 -17.02 -22.91 5.66
N GLY A 184 -16.18 -23.07 6.72
CA GLY A 184 -15.14 -24.09 6.78
C GLY A 184 -13.78 -23.65 6.22
N PHE A 185 -13.57 -22.39 5.91
CA PHE A 185 -12.24 -21.87 5.61
C PHE A 185 -11.44 -21.69 6.91
N LEU A 186 -10.19 -22.14 6.87
CA LEU A 186 -9.19 -21.88 7.91
C LEU A 186 -7.83 -21.73 7.23
N GLY A 187 -7.25 -20.55 7.32
CA GLY A 187 -5.97 -20.26 6.71
C GLY A 187 -5.17 -19.23 7.50
N HIS A 188 -3.84 -19.26 7.35
CA HIS A 188 -2.95 -18.29 7.95
C HIS A 188 -1.77 -17.98 7.04
N TYR A 189 -1.18 -16.82 7.23
CA TYR A 189 0.11 -16.47 6.66
C TYR A 189 0.83 -15.46 7.55
N VAL A 190 2.13 -15.34 7.37
CA VAL A 190 3.02 -14.42 8.08
C VAL A 190 3.76 -13.60 7.05
N THR A 191 4.08 -12.36 7.41
CA THR A 191 4.92 -11.46 6.61
C THR A 191 5.96 -10.82 7.53
N SER A 192 7.21 -10.73 7.09
CA SER A 192 8.22 -9.88 7.71
C SER A 192 8.25 -8.51 7.05
N ARG A 193 8.81 -7.55 7.73
CA ARG A 193 9.06 -6.21 7.17
C ARG A 193 10.28 -5.58 7.85
N HIS A 194 11.19 -5.11 7.02
CA HIS A 194 12.37 -4.39 7.42
C HIS A 194 12.39 -3.04 6.71
N SER A 195 12.86 -1.99 7.38
CA SER A 195 12.97 -0.67 6.77
C SER A 195 14.14 0.14 7.32
N ARG A 196 14.64 1.06 6.49
CA ARG A 196 15.61 2.09 6.83
C ARG A 196 15.17 3.38 6.16
N SER A 197 15.36 4.51 6.84
CA SER A 197 14.99 5.82 6.30
C SER A 197 15.85 6.93 6.89
N VAL A 198 16.04 8.01 6.15
CA VAL A 198 16.63 9.24 6.65
C VAL A 198 15.97 10.44 5.98
N SER A 199 15.83 11.52 6.74
CA SER A 199 15.34 12.80 6.25
C SER A 199 16.28 13.91 6.67
N VAL A 200 16.68 14.77 5.74
CA VAL A 200 17.68 15.81 5.96
C VAL A 200 17.23 17.16 5.41
N VAL A 201 17.89 18.19 5.88
CA VAL A 201 17.65 19.58 5.53
C VAL A 201 18.92 20.19 4.95
N ALA A 202 18.77 20.98 3.90
CA ALA A 202 19.84 21.80 3.32
C ALA A 202 19.40 23.27 3.31
N GLY A 203 20.36 24.20 3.28
CA GLY A 203 20.10 25.63 3.29
C GLY A 203 19.84 26.21 4.69
N GLU A 204 19.54 27.50 4.74
CA GLU A 204 19.32 28.26 5.98
C GLU A 204 18.10 29.18 5.87
N GLY A 205 17.46 29.49 7.01
CA GLY A 205 16.34 30.42 7.10
C GLY A 205 15.15 30.02 6.22
N THR A 206 14.67 30.92 5.41
CA THR A 206 13.53 30.68 4.49
C THR A 206 13.93 29.92 3.21
N ALA A 207 15.23 29.72 2.98
CA ALA A 207 15.76 28.97 1.83
C ALA A 207 16.06 27.50 2.19
N MET A 208 15.56 27.01 3.35
CA MET A 208 15.70 25.62 3.72
C MET A 208 14.85 24.71 2.82
N GLU A 209 15.47 23.66 2.33
CA GLU A 209 14.83 22.55 1.63
C GLU A 209 14.97 21.27 2.45
N ARG A 210 14.01 20.35 2.28
CA ARG A 210 14.02 19.04 2.93
C ARG A 210 13.81 17.96 1.87
N ASP A 211 14.54 16.86 2.01
CA ASP A 211 14.26 15.63 1.25
C ASP A 211 14.60 14.41 2.09
N TYR A 212 14.25 13.24 1.59
CA TYR A 212 14.41 11.97 2.28
C TYR A 212 14.71 10.84 1.29
N ASP A 213 15.22 9.76 1.84
CA ASP A 213 15.21 8.47 1.14
C ASP A 213 14.93 7.33 2.12
N TYR A 214 14.46 6.20 1.58
CA TYR A 214 14.15 5.02 2.37
C TYR A 214 14.16 3.74 1.54
N SER A 215 14.39 2.62 2.22
CA SER A 215 14.18 1.28 1.69
C SER A 215 13.27 0.49 2.64
N SER A 216 12.30 -0.23 2.10
CA SER A 216 11.44 -1.14 2.87
C SER A 216 11.28 -2.44 2.10
N ARG A 217 11.59 -3.59 2.73
CA ARG A 217 11.59 -4.91 2.11
C ARG A 217 11.00 -5.94 3.05
N LEU A 218 10.58 -7.07 2.48
CA LEU A 218 10.19 -8.24 3.27
C LEU A 218 11.43 -9.01 3.75
N HIS A 219 12.52 -8.96 3.02
CA HIS A 219 13.78 -9.62 3.39
C HIS A 219 14.84 -8.57 3.72
N TYR A 220 15.54 -8.76 4.83
CA TYR A 220 16.53 -7.80 5.34
C TYR A 220 17.70 -7.60 4.36
N ALA A 221 18.12 -8.70 3.71
CA ALA A 221 19.18 -8.67 2.71
C ALA A 221 18.83 -7.90 1.42
N ASP A 222 17.54 -7.68 1.15
CA ASP A 222 17.07 -6.94 -0.03
C ASP A 222 17.02 -5.42 0.22
N LEU A 223 17.29 -4.95 1.46
CA LEU A 223 17.32 -3.51 1.77
C LEU A 223 18.53 -2.84 1.10
N ALA A 224 18.32 -1.63 0.58
CA ALA A 224 19.41 -0.75 0.21
C ALA A 224 20.32 -0.47 1.44
N SER A 225 21.62 -0.28 1.21
CA SER A 225 22.55 -0.01 2.31
C SER A 225 22.22 1.32 2.99
N PRO A 226 22.53 1.46 4.30
CA PRO A 226 22.33 2.73 5.01
C PRO A 226 23.03 3.89 4.33
N ARG A 227 24.25 3.65 3.85
CA ARG A 227 25.07 4.65 3.16
C ARG A 227 24.43 5.14 1.86
N GLU A 228 23.92 4.23 1.03
CA GLU A 228 23.21 4.59 -0.21
C GLU A 228 21.99 5.46 0.08
N ILE A 229 21.15 5.06 1.05
CA ILE A 229 19.97 5.82 1.47
C ILE A 229 20.37 7.23 1.96
N GLY A 230 21.40 7.31 2.80
CA GLY A 230 21.90 8.58 3.33
C GLY A 230 22.43 9.49 2.24
N THR A 231 23.32 9.00 1.40
CA THR A 231 23.90 9.76 0.30
C THR A 231 22.81 10.28 -0.66
N MET A 232 21.86 9.42 -1.04
CA MET A 232 20.77 9.79 -1.94
C MET A 232 19.87 10.89 -1.34
N ALA A 233 19.52 10.80 -0.06
CA ALA A 233 18.74 11.85 0.61
C ALA A 233 19.48 13.19 0.63
N GLY A 234 20.79 13.16 0.94
CA GLY A 234 21.64 14.34 0.94
C GLY A 234 21.80 14.98 -0.43
N GLU A 235 22.05 14.19 -1.48
CA GLU A 235 22.17 14.69 -2.85
C GLU A 235 20.83 15.29 -3.35
N ARG A 236 19.72 14.66 -3.07
CA ARG A 236 18.39 15.14 -3.46
C ARG A 236 18.08 16.49 -2.82
N VAL A 237 18.31 16.66 -1.53
CA VAL A 237 17.98 17.91 -0.84
C VAL A 237 18.85 19.06 -1.32
N VAL A 238 20.14 18.83 -1.57
CA VAL A 238 21.06 19.84 -2.07
C VAL A 238 20.70 20.32 -3.49
N ARG A 239 20.26 19.41 -4.35
CA ARG A 239 19.80 19.76 -5.71
C ARG A 239 18.57 20.68 -5.72
N ARG A 240 17.81 20.75 -4.64
CA ARG A 240 16.62 21.60 -4.49
C ARG A 240 16.96 23.03 -4.07
N LEU A 241 18.18 23.31 -3.63
CA LEU A 241 18.57 24.63 -3.15
C LEU A 241 18.48 25.68 -4.25
N GLY A 242 18.06 26.90 -3.88
CA GLY A 242 17.90 28.02 -4.81
C GLY A 242 16.67 27.91 -5.70
N ALA A 243 15.63 27.22 -5.24
CA ALA A 243 14.39 27.07 -5.96
C ALA A 243 13.75 28.42 -6.32
N ARG A 244 13.13 28.48 -7.50
CA ARG A 244 12.47 29.65 -8.05
C ARG A 244 10.99 29.36 -8.29
N LYS A 245 10.17 30.40 -8.41
CA LYS A 245 8.81 30.27 -8.92
C LYS A 245 8.84 30.17 -10.44
N ALA A 246 8.04 29.28 -11.00
CA ALA A 246 7.85 29.22 -12.45
C ALA A 246 6.65 30.10 -12.86
N LYS A 247 6.64 30.54 -14.13
CA LYS A 247 5.54 31.33 -14.71
C LYS A 247 4.30 30.47 -14.87
N THR A 248 3.14 31.07 -14.61
CA THR A 248 1.84 30.45 -14.84
C THR A 248 1.66 30.13 -16.34
N GLY A 249 1.21 28.90 -16.63
CA GLY A 249 1.01 28.47 -18.01
C GLY A 249 0.62 27.01 -18.16
N ARG A 250 0.43 26.59 -19.39
CA ARG A 250 0.29 25.16 -19.72
C ARG A 250 1.66 24.55 -19.98
N VAL A 251 1.92 23.41 -19.32
CA VAL A 251 3.21 22.74 -19.40
C VAL A 251 3.03 21.23 -19.48
N SER A 252 4.01 20.54 -20.03
CA SER A 252 4.17 19.10 -19.84
C SER A 252 4.77 18.84 -18.46
N VAL A 253 4.19 17.91 -17.70
CA VAL A 253 4.62 17.54 -16.37
C VAL A 253 5.19 16.14 -16.40
N VAL A 254 6.41 15.97 -15.91
CA VAL A 254 7.05 14.67 -15.72
C VAL A 254 7.04 14.36 -14.22
N LEU A 255 6.38 13.28 -13.83
CA LEU A 255 6.32 12.84 -12.43
C LEU A 255 7.44 11.84 -12.16
N ASP A 256 8.32 12.16 -11.19
CA ASP A 256 9.29 11.22 -10.61
C ASP A 256 8.57 9.95 -10.11
N PRO A 257 9.15 8.74 -10.17
CA PRO A 257 8.50 7.51 -9.70
C PRO A 257 7.95 7.59 -8.27
N ARG A 258 8.61 8.32 -7.36
CA ARG A 258 8.13 8.54 -5.98
C ARG A 258 6.79 9.26 -5.94
N VAL A 259 6.56 10.16 -6.90
CA VAL A 259 5.33 10.96 -7.03
C VAL A 259 4.31 10.24 -7.92
N ALA A 260 4.79 9.61 -8.99
CA ALA A 260 3.98 8.86 -9.96
C ALA A 260 3.17 7.72 -9.32
N ARG A 261 3.67 7.12 -8.23
CA ARG A 261 2.91 6.16 -7.41
C ARG A 261 1.58 6.71 -6.92
N GLY A 262 1.48 8.03 -6.71
CA GLY A 262 0.22 8.69 -6.39
C GLY A 262 -0.83 8.55 -7.49
N MET A 263 -0.43 8.56 -8.77
CA MET A 263 -1.34 8.31 -9.90
C MET A 263 -1.86 6.88 -9.88
N ALA A 264 -0.99 5.88 -9.64
CA ALA A 264 -1.42 4.50 -9.45
C ALA A 264 -2.42 4.37 -8.27
N GLY A 265 -2.17 5.07 -7.16
CA GLY A 265 -3.10 5.15 -6.02
C GLY A 265 -4.46 5.77 -6.38
N HIS A 266 -4.49 6.83 -7.18
CA HIS A 266 -5.75 7.43 -7.66
C HIS A 266 -6.52 6.48 -8.58
N ILE A 267 -5.84 5.75 -9.46
CA ILE A 267 -6.46 4.71 -10.30
C ILE A 267 -7.07 3.63 -9.41
N ALA A 268 -6.30 3.09 -8.45
CA ALA A 268 -6.77 2.05 -7.53
C ALA A 268 -8.00 2.51 -6.73
N GLY A 269 -8.01 3.77 -6.24
CA GLY A 269 -9.16 4.37 -5.58
C GLY A 269 -10.39 4.53 -6.47
N ALA A 270 -10.18 4.90 -7.75
CA ALA A 270 -11.27 5.09 -8.70
C ALA A 270 -11.91 3.77 -9.17
N ILE A 271 -11.14 2.69 -9.21
CA ILE A 271 -11.64 1.35 -9.57
C ILE A 271 -12.02 0.51 -8.35
N ASN A 272 -12.02 1.09 -7.16
CA ASN A 272 -12.52 0.44 -5.94
C ASN A 272 -14.02 0.16 -6.05
N GLY A 273 -14.42 -1.12 -6.05
CA GLY A 273 -15.79 -1.54 -6.27
C GLY A 273 -16.81 -0.91 -5.31
N ALA A 274 -16.43 -0.67 -4.05
CA ALA A 274 -17.31 0.01 -3.10
C ALA A 274 -17.49 1.51 -3.43
N SER A 275 -16.48 2.17 -3.98
CA SER A 275 -16.59 3.55 -4.48
C SER A 275 -17.45 3.63 -5.74
N VAL A 276 -17.32 2.63 -6.62
CA VAL A 276 -18.12 2.49 -7.84
C VAL A 276 -19.60 2.27 -7.48
N ALA A 277 -19.91 1.32 -6.60
CA ALA A 277 -21.26 1.01 -6.14
C ALA A 277 -21.93 2.25 -5.50
N ARG A 278 -21.21 2.98 -4.65
CA ARG A 278 -21.69 4.23 -4.03
C ARG A 278 -21.71 5.44 -4.98
N LYS A 279 -21.35 5.27 -6.25
CA LYS A 279 -21.29 6.33 -7.27
C LYS A 279 -20.33 7.49 -6.92
N THR A 280 -19.29 7.21 -6.13
CA THR A 280 -18.27 8.17 -5.71
C THR A 280 -16.97 8.08 -6.50
N SER A 281 -16.99 7.45 -7.67
CA SER A 281 -15.86 7.37 -8.59
C SER A 281 -16.17 8.07 -9.92
N PHE A 282 -15.22 8.84 -10.44
CA PHE A 282 -15.29 9.44 -11.78
C PHE A 282 -15.24 8.38 -12.90
N LEU A 283 -14.82 7.15 -12.58
CA LEU A 283 -14.76 6.03 -13.53
C LEU A 283 -15.98 5.11 -13.48
N ARG A 284 -16.97 5.34 -12.61
CA ARG A 284 -18.10 4.42 -12.33
C ARG A 284 -18.80 3.86 -13.57
N ASP A 285 -18.92 4.66 -14.64
CA ASP A 285 -19.64 4.29 -15.88
C ASP A 285 -18.66 3.98 -17.03
N ARG A 286 -17.41 3.60 -16.72
CA ARG A 286 -16.31 3.47 -17.68
C ARG A 286 -15.82 2.05 -17.90
N MET A 287 -16.47 1.02 -17.32
CA MET A 287 -16.12 -0.38 -17.60
C MET A 287 -16.18 -0.67 -19.09
N GLY A 288 -15.15 -1.32 -19.62
CA GLY A 288 -14.99 -1.65 -21.04
C GLY A 288 -14.68 -0.45 -21.96
N LYS A 289 -14.45 0.76 -21.39
CA LYS A 289 -14.15 1.95 -22.18
C LYS A 289 -12.68 2.34 -22.08
N GLN A 290 -12.21 3.02 -23.11
CA GLN A 290 -10.91 3.71 -23.10
C GLN A 290 -10.93 4.81 -22.03
N ILE A 291 -10.03 4.74 -21.07
CA ILE A 291 -9.90 5.70 -19.96
C ILE A 291 -8.49 6.26 -19.82
N ALA A 292 -7.53 5.66 -20.48
CA ALA A 292 -6.13 6.08 -20.50
C ALA A 292 -5.56 5.98 -21.92
N ALA A 293 -4.38 6.57 -22.12
CA ALA A 293 -3.66 6.43 -23.39
C ALA A 293 -3.42 4.96 -23.75
N PRO A 294 -3.41 4.58 -25.05
CA PRO A 294 -3.27 3.18 -25.47
C PRO A 294 -1.98 2.48 -25.01
N GLY A 295 -0.93 3.25 -24.68
CA GLY A 295 0.31 2.73 -24.12
C GLY A 295 0.24 2.37 -22.63
N ILE A 296 -0.87 2.69 -21.94
CA ILE A 296 -0.98 2.50 -20.48
C ILE A 296 -1.65 1.17 -20.17
N THR A 297 -0.92 0.32 -19.46
CA THR A 297 -1.42 -0.92 -18.87
C THR A 297 -1.22 -0.85 -17.36
N VAL A 298 -2.20 -1.31 -16.59
CA VAL A 298 -2.16 -1.32 -15.13
C VAL A 298 -2.54 -2.71 -14.63
N THR A 299 -1.74 -3.24 -13.70
CA THR A 299 -1.95 -4.58 -13.14
C THR A 299 -2.07 -4.54 -11.63
N ASP A 300 -2.73 -5.56 -11.06
CA ASP A 300 -2.77 -5.85 -9.64
C ASP A 300 -2.49 -7.33 -9.39
N ASP A 301 -1.42 -7.65 -8.65
CA ASP A 301 -0.95 -9.01 -8.46
C ASP A 301 -0.80 -9.37 -6.98
N PRO A 302 -1.77 -10.05 -6.36
CA PRO A 302 -1.69 -10.50 -4.97
C PRO A 302 -0.71 -11.65 -4.76
N GLN A 303 -0.29 -12.33 -5.81
CA GLN A 303 0.52 -13.56 -5.74
C GLN A 303 1.98 -13.33 -6.13
N ARG A 304 2.39 -12.09 -6.27
CA ARG A 304 3.78 -11.76 -6.59
C ARG A 304 4.71 -12.26 -5.47
N ARG A 305 5.68 -13.10 -5.82
CA ARG A 305 6.70 -13.56 -4.87
C ARG A 305 7.46 -12.37 -4.29
N ARG A 306 7.66 -12.32 -2.96
CA ARG A 306 8.27 -11.22 -2.20
C ARG A 306 7.62 -9.84 -2.44
N GLY A 307 6.39 -9.80 -2.95
CA GLY A 307 5.70 -8.53 -3.14
C GLY A 307 5.23 -7.94 -1.81
N GLN A 308 5.47 -6.65 -1.59
CA GLN A 308 5.19 -5.98 -0.31
C GLN A 308 3.71 -5.99 0.09
N SER A 309 2.81 -6.15 -0.87
CA SER A 309 1.37 -6.25 -0.64
C SER A 309 0.79 -7.60 -1.06
N SER A 310 1.66 -8.60 -1.25
CA SER A 310 1.24 -9.95 -1.59
C SER A 310 0.55 -10.64 -0.43
N ARG A 311 -0.43 -11.49 -0.76
CA ARG A 311 -1.19 -12.28 0.18
C ARG A 311 -1.73 -13.54 -0.51
N PRO A 312 -1.65 -14.71 0.12
CA PRO A 312 -2.12 -15.96 -0.48
C PRO A 312 -3.65 -16.05 -0.57
N PHE A 313 -4.35 -15.28 0.25
CA PHE A 313 -5.80 -15.08 0.23
C PHE A 313 -6.14 -13.70 0.83
N ASP A 314 -7.31 -13.19 0.52
CA ASP A 314 -7.78 -11.89 1.00
C ASP A 314 -8.43 -11.96 2.40
N GLY A 315 -8.94 -10.84 2.90
CA GLY A 315 -9.59 -10.74 4.21
C GLY A 315 -10.90 -11.52 4.36
N GLU A 316 -11.36 -12.19 3.30
CA GLU A 316 -12.54 -13.05 3.27
C GLU A 316 -12.18 -14.52 3.01
N GLY A 317 -10.89 -14.85 2.86
CA GLY A 317 -10.38 -16.18 2.52
C GLY A 317 -10.41 -16.49 1.03
N VAL A 318 -10.68 -15.51 0.17
CA VAL A 318 -10.75 -15.68 -1.28
C VAL A 318 -9.35 -15.61 -1.90
N ALA A 319 -9.03 -16.56 -2.78
CA ALA A 319 -7.80 -16.51 -3.56
C ALA A 319 -7.91 -15.40 -4.62
N GLY A 320 -6.90 -14.54 -4.67
CA GLY A 320 -6.78 -13.53 -5.73
C GLY A 320 -5.83 -14.01 -6.82
N GLU A 321 -6.16 -13.69 -8.07
CA GLU A 321 -5.27 -13.88 -9.23
C GLU A 321 -4.73 -12.53 -9.71
N ARG A 322 -3.66 -12.56 -10.51
CA ARG A 322 -3.17 -11.35 -11.18
C ARG A 322 -4.25 -10.81 -12.13
N LEU A 323 -4.57 -9.53 -12.00
CA LEU A 323 -5.52 -8.82 -12.87
C LEU A 323 -4.78 -7.80 -13.72
N THR A 324 -5.15 -7.70 -15.00
CA THR A 324 -4.89 -6.52 -15.82
C THR A 324 -6.11 -5.63 -15.70
N VAL A 325 -6.05 -4.63 -14.81
CA VAL A 325 -7.21 -3.77 -14.48
C VAL A 325 -7.45 -2.70 -15.53
N ILE A 326 -6.38 -2.25 -16.20
CA ILE A 326 -6.43 -1.43 -17.42
C ILE A 326 -5.53 -2.12 -18.43
N GLU A 327 -6.10 -2.49 -19.57
CA GLU A 327 -5.39 -3.13 -20.66
C GLU A 327 -5.30 -2.18 -21.85
N ARG A 328 -4.08 -1.72 -22.16
CA ARG A 328 -3.84 -0.78 -23.27
C ARG A 328 -4.82 0.40 -23.26
N GLY A 329 -5.00 1.02 -22.07
CA GLY A 329 -5.89 2.15 -21.82
C GLY A 329 -7.35 1.79 -21.58
N THR A 330 -7.79 0.56 -21.81
CA THR A 330 -9.18 0.13 -21.60
C THR A 330 -9.38 -0.43 -20.19
N LEU A 331 -10.39 0.06 -19.47
CA LEU A 331 -10.75 -0.43 -18.15
C LEU A 331 -11.44 -1.80 -18.24
N SER A 332 -10.83 -2.81 -17.61
CA SER A 332 -11.27 -4.22 -17.71
C SER A 332 -11.80 -4.80 -16.40
N HIS A 333 -11.37 -4.29 -15.25
CA HIS A 333 -11.75 -4.84 -13.94
C HIS A 333 -11.89 -3.77 -12.87
N TRP A 334 -12.86 -3.99 -11.94
CA TRP A 334 -12.91 -3.34 -10.64
C TRP A 334 -12.12 -4.16 -9.60
N LEU A 335 -11.70 -3.54 -8.51
CA LEU A 335 -11.22 -4.25 -7.32
C LEU A 335 -12.43 -4.59 -6.45
N LEU A 336 -12.66 -5.87 -6.16
CA LEU A 336 -13.92 -6.34 -5.57
C LEU A 336 -13.69 -7.17 -4.30
N SER A 337 -14.36 -6.79 -3.21
CA SER A 337 -14.71 -7.66 -2.08
C SER A 337 -16.05 -8.36 -2.37
N SER A 338 -16.44 -9.33 -1.56
CA SER A 338 -17.70 -10.05 -1.75
C SER A 338 -18.93 -9.13 -1.68
N SER A 339 -18.96 -8.17 -0.74
CA SER A 339 -20.07 -7.24 -0.62
C SER A 339 -20.17 -6.27 -1.79
N ALA A 340 -19.05 -5.67 -2.19
CA ALA A 340 -19.02 -4.76 -3.35
C ALA A 340 -19.37 -5.49 -4.66
N ALA A 341 -18.92 -6.72 -4.80
CA ALA A 341 -19.27 -7.56 -5.95
C ALA A 341 -20.78 -7.82 -6.04
N ARG A 342 -21.42 -8.22 -4.93
CA ARG A 342 -22.88 -8.42 -4.87
C ARG A 342 -23.66 -7.15 -5.19
N GLU A 343 -23.24 -5.99 -4.67
CA GLU A 343 -23.88 -4.70 -4.95
C GLU A 343 -23.80 -4.33 -6.42
N LEU A 344 -22.72 -4.71 -7.10
CA LEU A 344 -22.53 -4.46 -8.53
C LEU A 344 -23.07 -5.60 -9.45
N GLY A 345 -23.62 -6.69 -8.88
CA GLY A 345 -24.06 -7.85 -9.64
C GLY A 345 -22.90 -8.64 -10.29
N LEU A 346 -21.73 -8.61 -9.65
CA LEU A 346 -20.49 -9.24 -10.11
C LEU A 346 -20.02 -10.29 -9.09
N GLU A 347 -18.91 -10.97 -9.41
CA GLU A 347 -18.22 -11.88 -8.51
C GLU A 347 -16.97 -11.24 -7.90
N THR A 348 -16.66 -11.59 -6.64
CA THR A 348 -15.42 -11.15 -5.97
C THR A 348 -14.19 -11.66 -6.72
N ASN A 349 -13.13 -10.86 -6.72
CA ASN A 349 -11.84 -11.22 -7.30
C ASN A 349 -10.69 -11.26 -6.27
N GLY A 350 -11.05 -11.44 -5.00
CA GLY A 350 -10.07 -11.62 -3.92
C GLY A 350 -9.31 -10.34 -3.55
N ARG A 351 -10.01 -9.20 -3.54
CA ARG A 351 -9.45 -7.90 -3.14
C ARG A 351 -10.02 -7.37 -1.82
N GLY A 352 -10.69 -8.22 -1.06
CA GLY A 352 -11.20 -7.85 0.26
C GLY A 352 -10.07 -7.60 1.26
N VAL A 353 -10.08 -6.44 1.92
CA VAL A 353 -9.20 -6.15 3.07
C VAL A 353 -10.07 -5.93 4.28
N ARG A 354 -9.69 -6.60 5.36
CA ARG A 354 -10.41 -6.52 6.61
C ARG A 354 -10.00 -5.29 7.40
N GLY A 355 -10.96 -4.44 7.68
CA GLY A 355 -10.86 -3.37 8.67
C GLY A 355 -11.47 -3.80 9.99
N ALA A 356 -11.52 -2.88 10.96
CA ALA A 356 -12.08 -3.15 12.30
C ALA A 356 -13.56 -3.58 12.27
N SER A 357 -14.37 -3.03 11.36
CA SER A 357 -15.83 -3.24 11.31
C SER A 357 -16.35 -3.81 10.00
N SER A 358 -15.56 -3.82 8.94
CA SER A 358 -16.01 -4.20 7.60
C SER A 358 -14.89 -4.76 6.75
N VAL A 359 -15.25 -5.35 5.62
CA VAL A 359 -14.31 -5.71 4.55
C VAL A 359 -14.55 -4.76 3.37
N SER A 360 -13.47 -4.16 2.90
CA SER A 360 -13.51 -3.21 1.78
C SER A 360 -12.55 -3.65 0.68
N PRO A 361 -12.85 -3.37 -0.60
CA PRO A 361 -11.89 -3.62 -1.66
C PRO A 361 -10.61 -2.80 -1.50
N SER A 362 -9.46 -3.40 -1.81
CA SER A 362 -8.17 -2.71 -1.86
C SER A 362 -7.26 -3.39 -2.87
N SER A 363 -6.36 -2.61 -3.48
CA SER A 363 -5.28 -3.14 -4.31
C SER A 363 -4.30 -3.99 -3.52
N THR A 364 -3.49 -4.76 -4.25
CA THR A 364 -2.35 -5.52 -3.74
C THR A 364 -1.05 -4.95 -4.32
N ASN A 365 -0.23 -5.73 -5.03
CA ASN A 365 0.90 -5.15 -5.75
C ASN A 365 0.38 -4.51 -7.04
N PHE A 366 0.06 -3.23 -6.93
CA PHE A 366 -0.61 -2.45 -7.98
C PHE A 366 0.42 -1.62 -8.75
N ALA A 367 0.48 -1.80 -10.06
CA ALA A 367 1.50 -1.12 -10.85
C ALA A 367 0.95 -0.56 -12.17
N ILE A 368 1.36 0.67 -12.50
CA ILE A 368 1.37 1.14 -13.88
C ILE A 368 2.56 0.47 -14.54
N GLU A 369 2.31 -0.34 -15.57
CA GLU A 369 3.35 -1.10 -16.26
C GLU A 369 4.30 -0.16 -17.03
N PRO A 370 5.59 -0.55 -17.19
CA PRO A 370 6.57 0.29 -17.86
C PRO A 370 6.24 0.43 -19.36
N GLY A 371 6.57 1.59 -19.89
CA GLY A 371 6.61 1.87 -21.32
C GLY A 371 7.98 1.50 -21.92
N GLU A 372 8.20 1.93 -23.16
CA GLU A 372 9.45 1.63 -23.90
C GLU A 372 10.52 2.72 -23.74
N ALA A 373 10.10 3.99 -23.61
CA ALA A 373 11.00 5.13 -23.54
C ALA A 373 11.67 5.27 -22.16
N SER A 374 12.97 5.58 -22.13
CA SER A 374 13.61 5.91 -20.85
C SER A 374 13.15 7.27 -20.31
N PRO A 375 13.26 7.53 -18.99
CA PRO A 375 12.96 8.84 -18.41
C PRO A 375 13.70 9.98 -19.11
N GLU A 376 15.00 9.78 -19.38
CA GLU A 376 15.84 10.78 -20.05
C GLU A 376 15.36 11.05 -21.49
N SER A 377 14.86 10.00 -22.16
CA SER A 377 14.30 10.15 -23.53
C SER A 377 13.02 10.98 -23.51
N LEU A 378 12.14 10.77 -22.52
CA LEU A 378 10.93 11.57 -22.33
C LEU A 378 11.26 13.04 -22.04
N ILE A 379 12.22 13.31 -21.14
CA ILE A 379 12.65 14.65 -20.79
C ILE A 379 13.30 15.34 -21.99
N ARG A 380 14.19 14.65 -22.71
CA ARG A 380 14.88 15.19 -23.90
C ARG A 380 13.93 15.61 -25.02
N GLY A 381 12.76 14.97 -25.10
CA GLY A 381 11.71 15.33 -26.07
C GLY A 381 10.99 16.65 -25.75
N LEU A 382 11.22 17.25 -24.59
CA LEU A 382 10.51 18.44 -24.13
C LEU A 382 11.35 19.71 -24.32
N LYS A 383 10.82 20.68 -25.03
CA LYS A 383 11.43 22.03 -25.10
C LYS A 383 11.30 22.76 -23.75
N THR A 384 10.13 22.65 -23.11
CA THR A 384 9.85 23.17 -21.78
C THR A 384 8.93 22.21 -21.03
N GLY A 385 9.13 22.08 -19.71
CA GLY A 385 8.33 21.20 -18.86
C GLY A 385 8.65 21.37 -17.39
N PHE A 386 7.99 20.57 -16.57
CA PHE A 386 8.21 20.56 -15.12
C PHE A 386 8.36 19.14 -14.63
N TYR A 387 9.55 18.77 -14.14
CA TYR A 387 9.85 17.50 -13.48
C TYR A 387 9.51 17.63 -12.02
N VAL A 388 8.47 16.91 -11.56
CA VAL A 388 7.94 16.99 -10.19
C VAL A 388 8.53 15.90 -9.33
N THR A 389 9.19 16.29 -8.25
CA THR A 389 9.79 15.38 -7.25
C THR A 389 9.00 15.30 -5.94
N GLU A 390 8.11 16.27 -5.70
CA GLU A 390 7.29 16.31 -4.50
C GLU A 390 5.92 16.96 -4.76
N LEU A 391 4.88 16.46 -4.09
CA LEU A 391 3.52 16.99 -4.14
C LEU A 391 2.98 17.25 -2.74
N PHE A 392 2.29 18.38 -2.59
CA PHE A 392 1.69 18.80 -1.32
C PHE A 392 0.18 18.92 -1.40
N GLY A 393 -0.47 18.83 -0.23
CA GLY A 393 -1.91 19.02 -0.08
C GLY A 393 -2.75 17.83 -0.58
N HIS A 394 -4.08 17.93 -0.45
CA HIS A 394 -5.05 16.87 -0.72
C HIS A 394 -6.07 17.25 -1.80
N GLY A 395 -5.67 18.06 -2.77
CA GLY A 395 -6.55 18.63 -3.81
C GLY A 395 -6.92 17.66 -4.92
N VAL A 396 -7.49 16.49 -4.59
CA VAL A 396 -7.98 15.51 -5.58
C VAL A 396 -9.41 15.12 -5.24
N ASN A 397 -10.33 15.38 -6.17
CA ASN A 397 -11.74 15.00 -6.05
C ASN A 397 -12.00 13.71 -6.84
N MET A 398 -12.18 12.58 -6.14
CA MET A 398 -12.39 11.28 -6.77
C MET A 398 -13.77 11.12 -7.43
N VAL A 399 -14.72 12.01 -7.16
CA VAL A 399 -16.08 11.99 -7.78
C VAL A 399 -16.04 12.66 -9.16
N THR A 400 -15.33 13.79 -9.27
CA THR A 400 -15.28 14.62 -10.50
C THR A 400 -13.99 14.42 -11.30
N GLY A 401 -12.94 13.90 -10.67
CA GLY A 401 -11.60 13.77 -11.25
C GLY A 401 -10.77 15.06 -11.16
N GLU A 402 -11.25 16.12 -10.53
CA GLU A 402 -10.46 17.34 -10.38
C GLU A 402 -9.19 17.09 -9.59
N TYR A 403 -8.08 17.64 -10.09
CA TYR A 403 -6.74 17.47 -9.54
C TYR A 403 -6.06 18.85 -9.41
N SER A 404 -5.65 19.19 -8.19
CA SER A 404 -4.91 20.42 -7.91
C SER A 404 -3.99 20.18 -6.72
N ARG A 405 -2.66 20.19 -6.92
CA ARG A 405 -1.66 19.89 -5.91
C ARG A 405 -0.54 20.93 -5.92
N GLY A 406 -0.12 21.35 -4.74
CA GLY A 406 1.16 22.02 -4.60
C GLY A 406 2.30 21.10 -5.06
N ALA A 407 3.32 21.64 -5.71
CA ALA A 407 4.40 20.87 -6.29
C ALA A 407 5.75 21.56 -6.15
N SER A 408 6.80 20.74 -6.03
CA SER A 408 8.20 21.13 -6.15
C SER A 408 8.93 20.15 -7.07
N GLY A 409 10.01 20.62 -7.70
CA GLY A 409 10.79 19.81 -8.62
C GLY A 409 11.77 20.65 -9.42
N PHE A 410 11.92 20.32 -10.70
CA PHE A 410 12.90 20.97 -11.57
C PHE A 410 12.23 21.45 -12.87
N TRP A 411 12.55 22.66 -13.28
CA TRP A 411 12.17 23.14 -14.61
C TRP A 411 12.95 22.39 -15.68
N ILE A 412 12.25 22.00 -16.75
CA ILE A 412 12.87 21.40 -17.93
C ILE A 412 12.99 22.49 -18.99
N GLU A 413 14.20 22.65 -19.54
CA GLU A 413 14.52 23.58 -20.60
C GLU A 413 15.41 22.88 -21.63
N ASP A 414 14.99 22.91 -22.89
CA ASP A 414 15.67 22.28 -24.02
C ASP A 414 16.11 20.82 -23.77
N GLY A 415 15.24 20.04 -23.10
CA GLY A 415 15.45 18.61 -22.84
C GLY A 415 16.31 18.28 -21.62
N GLU A 416 16.63 19.26 -20.77
CA GLU A 416 17.46 19.07 -19.57
C GLU A 416 16.79 19.65 -18.32
N LEU A 417 17.14 19.11 -17.13
CA LEU A 417 16.72 19.67 -15.84
C LEU A 417 17.56 20.93 -15.55
N ALA A 418 16.96 22.10 -15.70
CA ALA A 418 17.69 23.37 -15.68
C ALA A 418 17.87 23.97 -14.27
N TYR A 419 16.80 24.12 -13.50
CA TYR A 419 16.86 24.70 -12.16
C TYR A 419 15.70 24.22 -11.28
N PRO A 420 15.85 24.21 -9.94
CA PRO A 420 14.79 23.82 -9.04
C PRO A 420 13.65 24.85 -9.00
N VAL A 421 12.43 24.34 -8.84
CA VAL A 421 11.18 25.11 -8.76
C VAL A 421 10.40 24.65 -7.53
N SER A 422 9.91 25.61 -6.76
CA SER A 422 9.03 25.38 -5.61
C SER A 422 7.87 26.37 -5.58
N GLU A 423 6.96 26.20 -4.61
CA GLU A 423 5.80 27.08 -4.39
C GLU A 423 4.92 27.26 -5.65
N VAL A 424 4.73 26.20 -6.40
CA VAL A 424 3.82 26.17 -7.55
C VAL A 424 2.69 25.18 -7.33
N THR A 425 1.62 25.35 -8.07
CA THR A 425 0.50 24.39 -8.10
C THR A 425 0.38 23.81 -9.50
N ILE A 426 0.24 22.50 -9.60
CA ILE A 426 -0.15 21.81 -10.83
C ILE A 426 -1.61 21.41 -10.76
N ALA A 427 -2.36 21.66 -11.83
CA ALA A 427 -3.80 21.38 -11.88
C ALA A 427 -4.20 20.75 -13.20
N SER A 428 -5.18 19.85 -13.14
CA SER A 428 -5.79 19.20 -14.31
C SER A 428 -7.06 18.45 -13.88
N ASN A 429 -7.52 17.53 -14.73
CA ASN A 429 -8.52 16.52 -14.37
C ASN A 429 -7.94 15.12 -14.60
N LEU A 430 -8.17 14.18 -13.69
CA LEU A 430 -7.62 12.81 -13.75
C LEU A 430 -7.97 12.11 -15.08
N SER A 431 -9.19 12.30 -15.60
CA SER A 431 -9.55 11.72 -16.90
C SER A 431 -8.70 12.28 -18.05
N TYR A 432 -8.41 13.58 -18.02
CA TYR A 432 -7.52 14.20 -19.00
C TYR A 432 -6.08 13.71 -18.82
N MET A 433 -5.59 13.65 -17.57
CA MET A 433 -4.24 13.18 -17.25
C MET A 433 -4.01 11.74 -17.74
N LEU A 434 -4.95 10.85 -17.48
CA LEU A 434 -4.86 9.45 -17.93
C LEU A 434 -4.82 9.31 -19.46
N MET A 435 -5.60 10.12 -20.19
CA MET A 435 -5.63 10.09 -21.66
C MET A 435 -4.39 10.70 -22.32
N ASN A 436 -3.65 11.57 -21.59
CA ASN A 436 -2.46 12.25 -22.08
C ASN A 436 -1.19 11.83 -21.32
N MET A 437 -1.17 10.59 -20.84
CA MET A 437 -0.09 10.03 -20.04
C MET A 437 0.78 9.08 -20.87
N THR A 438 2.09 9.20 -20.71
CA THR A 438 3.09 8.27 -21.24
C THR A 438 3.91 7.72 -20.06
N ALA A 439 4.08 6.40 -20.00
CA ALA A 439 4.90 5.72 -19.00
C ALA A 439 6.32 5.53 -19.54
N ALA A 440 7.32 5.73 -18.69
CA ALA A 440 8.72 5.40 -18.99
C ALA A 440 9.05 3.93 -18.66
N SER A 441 10.29 3.52 -18.89
CA SER A 441 10.74 2.13 -18.73
C SER A 441 11.28 1.78 -17.33
N ASP A 442 11.37 2.73 -16.41
CA ASP A 442 12.05 2.68 -15.12
C ASP A 442 11.17 2.21 -13.94
N LEU A 443 10.23 1.30 -14.19
CA LEU A 443 9.37 0.77 -13.14
C LEU A 443 10.16 0.00 -12.09
N ASP A 444 10.17 0.53 -10.86
CA ASP A 444 10.62 -0.18 -9.67
C ASP A 444 9.43 -0.88 -8.99
N ARG A 445 9.49 -2.21 -8.88
CA ARG A 445 8.45 -3.05 -8.26
C ARG A 445 8.66 -3.30 -6.77
N ASP A 446 9.61 -2.65 -6.16
CA ASP A 446 9.93 -2.81 -4.74
C ASP A 446 8.88 -2.20 -3.80
N PHE A 447 7.79 -1.70 -4.36
CA PHE A 447 6.67 -1.08 -3.64
C PHE A 447 5.36 -1.83 -3.91
N GLY A 448 4.46 -1.82 -2.93
CA GLY A 448 3.11 -2.38 -3.08
C GLY A 448 2.26 -1.60 -4.08
N THR A 449 2.47 -0.28 -4.19
CA THR A 449 1.93 0.54 -5.26
C THR A 449 3.10 1.16 -6.01
N ALA A 450 3.21 0.90 -7.30
CA ALA A 450 4.36 1.25 -8.12
C ALA A 450 3.94 1.96 -9.42
N ALA A 451 4.80 2.87 -9.87
CA ALA A 451 4.68 3.49 -11.18
C ALA A 451 6.08 3.88 -11.66
N PRO A 452 6.36 3.82 -12.96
CA PRO A 452 7.57 4.41 -13.53
C PRO A 452 7.46 5.93 -13.57
N THR A 453 8.46 6.61 -14.06
CA THR A 453 8.36 8.02 -14.47
C THR A 453 7.18 8.19 -15.45
N LEU A 454 6.34 9.18 -15.19
CA LEU A 454 5.14 9.45 -16.02
C LEU A 454 5.24 10.86 -16.62
N LEU A 455 5.15 10.95 -17.93
CA LEU A 455 4.92 12.22 -18.63
C LEU A 455 3.42 12.44 -18.79
N ILE A 456 2.92 13.63 -18.43
CA ILE A 456 1.54 14.07 -18.63
C ILE A 456 1.57 15.40 -19.35
N GLU A 457 1.02 15.43 -20.56
CA GLU A 457 1.03 16.63 -21.38
C GLU A 457 -0.12 17.58 -21.03
N GLY A 458 0.12 18.88 -21.17
CA GLY A 458 -0.92 19.92 -21.15
C GLY A 458 -1.57 20.17 -19.79
N MET A 459 -0.88 19.96 -18.68
CA MET A 459 -1.32 20.37 -17.35
C MET A 459 -1.20 21.90 -17.17
N THR A 460 -1.97 22.47 -16.28
CA THR A 460 -1.84 23.87 -15.86
C THR A 460 -0.86 23.94 -14.69
N LEU A 461 0.13 24.80 -14.80
CA LEU A 461 1.01 25.20 -13.71
C LEU A 461 0.64 26.63 -13.31
N ALA A 462 0.38 26.86 -12.03
CA ALA A 462 0.19 28.18 -11.44
C ALA A 462 1.39 28.48 -10.51
N GLY A 463 2.10 29.54 -10.79
CA GLY A 463 3.27 29.97 -10.03
C GLY A 463 3.22 31.46 -9.75
N SER A 464 3.99 32.27 -10.51
CA SER A 464 4.02 33.75 -10.38
C SER A 464 3.29 34.42 -11.51
#